data_6a0ccab9a3be9a3d87aba3b1092e9e6f
#
_entry.id   6a0ccab9a3be9a3d87aba3b1092e9e6f
#
_cell.length_a   1.000
_cell.length_b   1.000
_cell.length_c   1.000
_cell.angle_alpha   90.00
_cell.angle_beta   90.00
_cell.angle_gamma   90.00
#
_symmetry.space_group_name_H-M   'P 1'
#
loop_
_entity.id
_entity.type
_entity.pdbx_description
1 polymer ?
#
loop_
_entity_poly.entity_id
_entity_poly.type
_entity_poly.pdbx_seq_one_letter_code
_entity_poly.pdbx_strand_id
1 'polypeptide(L)'
;MLKRFSQQYEKLILKPVKVFPYEFFIVLLLLCIPVIYTSYDSCILRLKEGLNSVLLRHNNGQFIFDVALSYIVITCGYLLYRINKFGYFFIITAELLLSIIAIVELFLYDNFHMDINYNIFQFINETNDQESSEFISTYIFKFDNLKYPLILLICLWLQLKYRTFFRVIRNKYPKPLISSFIKKISSLVIVVYLTFCLLFAINCLSLFSSSWTRNITTVNTNYLRITRSLAFKIYNTLLQFHDTKNDINKCADSLLNIDAEIKGDTIDNIVIIIGESYNRHHGSLYGYNKNTNEFLSKIDNLFVFDNVISSINGTSKSFQNFLSTASVDSCSEWFDEPLFPAIFKTAGFNVVFNSNQFVQNKCDMWSPECGFFFHPRIKNRMFSYTNQSNYLYDGELIDNYKKICPEVEEKSPNLIIHHLLGQHVNPSCRFPSNQTFFTKEDYYDRVELSDDDKEYVACYDNATRYNDSIIAQIIDMYKMKDVVVIYFADHGDEANDFRIHKGRAGITEGANCLHCQLDIPFIIYLSDKFTTKHPIIVEKINKSIHRPFMTDDLPHLLFDIASIKTKWYKPKRSLINYAYNSKRRRIIKGNLHEGAVDYDKVCGNNILMTIGFR
;
A
#
# COMPACT_ATOMS: atom_id res chain seq x y z
N MET A 1 -53.58 26.00 -0.16
CA MET A 1 -52.52 25.56 0.75
C MET A 1 -51.34 24.97 -0.01
N LEU A 2 -51.49 23.96 -0.84
CA LEU A 2 -50.47 23.29 -1.64
C LEU A 2 -49.66 24.25 -2.53
N LYS A 3 -50.29 25.23 -3.20
CA LYS A 3 -49.58 26.22 -4.05
C LYS A 3 -48.67 27.16 -3.27
N ARG A 4 -49.03 27.55 -2.03
CA ARG A 4 -48.14 28.34 -1.13
C ARG A 4 -46.99 27.52 -0.58
N PHE A 5 -47.23 26.24 -0.24
CA PHE A 5 -46.23 25.34 0.23
C PHE A 5 -45.18 25.04 -0.85
N SER A 6 -45.63 24.76 -2.09
CA SER A 6 -44.75 24.57 -3.24
C SER A 6 -43.87 25.78 -3.53
N GLN A 7 -44.45 27.01 -3.45
CA GLN A 7 -43.69 28.25 -3.66
C GLN A 7 -42.67 28.53 -2.53
N GLN A 8 -43.01 28.18 -1.29
CA GLN A 8 -42.07 28.30 -0.17
C GLN A 8 -40.93 27.30 -0.26
N TYR A 9 -41.23 26.05 -0.62
CA TYR A 9 -40.26 24.99 -0.84
C TYR A 9 -39.30 25.31 -1.99
N GLU A 10 -39.83 25.76 -3.14
CA GLU A 10 -39.02 26.22 -4.27
C GLU A 10 -38.09 27.38 -3.89
N LYS A 11 -38.57 28.35 -3.11
CA LYS A 11 -37.76 29.45 -2.62
C LYS A 11 -36.65 28.98 -1.66
N LEU A 12 -36.94 28.01 -0.81
CA LEU A 12 -36.01 27.47 0.15
C LEU A 12 -34.84 26.75 -0.57
N ILE A 13 -35.16 25.84 -1.47
CA ILE A 13 -34.20 24.99 -2.20
C ILE A 13 -33.35 25.81 -3.18
N LEU A 14 -33.95 26.75 -3.93
CA LEU A 14 -33.20 27.51 -4.93
C LEU A 14 -32.44 28.71 -4.37
N LYS A 15 -32.73 29.15 -3.17
CA LYS A 15 -32.14 30.38 -2.63
C LYS A 15 -30.62 30.29 -2.47
N PRO A 16 -30.01 29.21 -1.96
CA PRO A 16 -28.58 29.05 -1.89
C PRO A 16 -27.91 29.16 -3.26
N VAL A 17 -28.39 28.42 -4.25
CA VAL A 17 -27.85 28.41 -5.62
C VAL A 17 -28.07 29.74 -6.34
N LYS A 18 -29.18 30.43 -6.09
CA LYS A 18 -29.43 31.79 -6.64
C LYS A 18 -28.49 32.86 -6.06
N VAL A 19 -28.07 32.69 -4.82
CA VAL A 19 -27.14 33.62 -4.16
C VAL A 19 -25.71 33.34 -4.58
N PHE A 20 -25.34 32.06 -4.69
CA PHE A 20 -24.00 31.58 -5.01
C PHE A 20 -23.96 30.68 -6.25
N PRO A 21 -24.40 31.13 -7.43
CA PRO A 21 -24.52 30.27 -8.61
C PRO A 21 -23.17 29.84 -9.18
N TYR A 22 -22.18 30.68 -9.11
CA TYR A 22 -20.84 30.39 -9.65
C TYR A 22 -20.06 29.48 -8.72
N GLU A 23 -20.15 29.74 -7.44
CA GLU A 23 -19.54 28.92 -6.40
C GLU A 23 -20.07 27.49 -6.44
N PHE A 24 -21.37 27.30 -6.69
CA PHE A 24 -21.96 25.98 -6.89
C PHE A 24 -21.29 25.22 -8.06
N PHE A 25 -21.10 25.89 -9.20
CA PHE A 25 -20.44 25.26 -10.35
C PHE A 25 -18.96 25.02 -10.11
N ILE A 26 -18.25 25.89 -9.41
CA ILE A 26 -16.84 25.69 -9.07
C ILE A 26 -16.68 24.48 -8.16
N VAL A 27 -17.44 24.38 -7.08
CA VAL A 27 -17.42 23.25 -6.16
C VAL A 27 -17.73 21.95 -6.90
N LEU A 28 -18.76 21.95 -7.76
CA LEU A 28 -19.10 20.78 -8.57
C LEU A 28 -17.96 20.40 -9.53
N LEU A 29 -17.35 21.37 -10.19
CA LEU A 29 -16.25 21.14 -11.11
C LEU A 29 -15.04 20.52 -10.39
N LEU A 30 -14.68 21.05 -9.22
CA LEU A 30 -13.57 20.56 -8.41
C LEU A 30 -13.78 19.12 -7.90
N LEU A 31 -15.02 18.74 -7.64
CA LEU A 31 -15.36 17.36 -7.28
C LEU A 31 -15.32 16.42 -8.48
N CYS A 32 -15.73 16.89 -9.67
CA CYS A 32 -15.85 16.07 -10.86
C CYS A 32 -14.52 15.90 -11.64
N ILE A 33 -13.64 16.90 -11.65
CA ILE A 33 -12.40 16.88 -12.47
C ILE A 33 -11.54 15.64 -12.19
N PRO A 34 -11.18 15.29 -10.95
CA PRO A 34 -10.36 14.11 -10.69
C PRO A 34 -11.02 12.82 -11.19
N VAL A 35 -12.32 12.70 -10.96
CA VAL A 35 -13.10 11.51 -11.39
C VAL A 35 -13.16 11.39 -12.91
N ILE A 36 -13.34 12.50 -13.62
CA ILE A 36 -13.37 12.52 -15.09
C ILE A 36 -11.99 12.15 -15.64
N TYR A 37 -10.93 12.72 -15.08
CA TYR A 37 -9.55 12.47 -15.50
C TYR A 37 -9.16 11.00 -15.34
N THR A 38 -9.33 10.45 -14.15
CA THR A 38 -9.00 9.04 -13.85
C THR A 38 -9.90 8.06 -14.62
N SER A 39 -11.13 8.46 -14.97
CA SER A 39 -12.04 7.64 -15.76
C SER A 39 -11.72 7.67 -17.25
N TYR A 40 -11.12 8.76 -17.77
CA TYR A 40 -10.79 8.92 -19.17
C TYR A 40 -9.76 7.88 -19.63
N ASP A 41 -8.68 7.69 -18.87
CA ASP A 41 -7.66 6.69 -19.15
C ASP A 41 -8.21 5.26 -19.09
N SER A 42 -9.02 4.98 -18.06
CA SER A 42 -9.71 3.69 -17.97
C SER A 42 -10.73 3.47 -19.09
N CYS A 43 -11.35 4.53 -19.66
CA CYS A 43 -12.23 4.43 -20.81
C CYS A 43 -11.46 4.15 -22.11
N ILE A 44 -10.32 4.78 -22.34
CA ILE A 44 -9.47 4.53 -23.51
C ILE A 44 -8.95 3.10 -23.53
N LEU A 45 -8.46 2.60 -22.41
CA LEU A 45 -8.01 1.22 -22.24
C LEU A 45 -9.15 0.22 -22.53
N ARG A 46 -10.38 0.49 -22.08
CA ARG A 46 -11.55 -0.39 -22.26
C ARG A 46 -12.33 -0.18 -23.54
N LEU A 47 -12.19 0.92 -24.25
CA LEU A 47 -12.66 1.03 -25.64
C LEU A 47 -11.97 0.05 -26.57
N LYS A 48 -10.76 -0.38 -26.21
CA LYS A 48 -10.05 -1.50 -26.86
C LYS A 48 -10.61 -2.89 -26.48
N GLU A 49 -11.33 -3.01 -25.36
CA GLU A 49 -11.84 -4.28 -24.81
C GLU A 49 -13.38 -4.46 -24.88
N GLY A 50 -14.12 -3.47 -25.41
CA GLY A 50 -15.59 -3.49 -25.52
C GLY A 50 -16.32 -2.70 -24.43
N LEU A 51 -17.33 -1.93 -24.85
CA LEU A 51 -18.13 -1.03 -24.00
C LEU A 51 -18.88 -1.79 -22.89
N ASN A 52 -18.51 -1.59 -21.65
CA ASN A 52 -19.19 -2.17 -20.51
C ASN A 52 -20.23 -1.17 -19.92
N SER A 53 -21.51 -1.50 -20.03
CA SER A 53 -22.65 -0.70 -19.54
C SER A 53 -22.58 -0.34 -18.03
N VAL A 54 -21.77 -1.06 -17.26
CA VAL A 54 -21.56 -0.84 -15.83
C VAL A 54 -20.83 0.48 -15.57
N LEU A 55 -19.87 0.87 -16.40
CA LEU A 55 -19.08 2.10 -16.24
C LEU A 55 -19.90 3.38 -16.39
N LEU A 56 -20.81 3.41 -17.37
CA LEU A 56 -21.72 4.55 -17.57
C LEU A 56 -22.68 4.73 -16.38
N ARG A 57 -23.12 3.63 -15.77
CA ARG A 57 -23.96 3.68 -14.56
C ARG A 57 -23.21 4.20 -13.34
N HIS A 58 -21.94 3.83 -13.16
CA HIS A 58 -21.09 4.31 -12.06
C HIS A 58 -20.85 5.82 -12.14
N ASN A 59 -20.49 6.34 -13.32
CA ASN A 59 -20.23 7.76 -13.49
C ASN A 59 -21.48 8.61 -13.28
N ASN A 60 -22.67 8.14 -13.67
CA ASN A 60 -23.91 8.85 -13.43
C ASN A 60 -24.27 8.91 -11.94
N GLY A 61 -24.12 7.82 -11.20
CA GLY A 61 -24.35 7.80 -9.76
C GLY A 61 -23.40 8.74 -9.00
N GLN A 62 -22.13 8.73 -9.38
CA GLN A 62 -21.11 9.62 -8.87
C GLN A 62 -21.47 11.10 -9.09
N PHE A 63 -21.79 11.47 -10.32
CA PHE A 63 -22.16 12.84 -10.67
C PHE A 63 -23.38 13.33 -9.86
N ILE A 64 -24.41 12.48 -9.69
CA ILE A 64 -25.59 12.81 -8.88
C ILE A 64 -25.20 13.08 -7.43
N PHE A 65 -24.28 12.28 -6.88
CA PHE A 65 -23.76 12.47 -5.51
C PHE A 65 -22.96 13.77 -5.37
N ASP A 66 -22.11 14.09 -6.33
CA ASP A 66 -21.27 15.29 -6.32
C ASP A 66 -22.13 16.57 -6.47
N VAL A 67 -23.22 16.51 -7.24
CA VAL A 67 -24.23 17.59 -7.30
C VAL A 67 -24.88 17.81 -5.93
N ALA A 68 -25.26 16.74 -5.23
CA ALA A 68 -25.83 16.85 -3.90
C ALA A 68 -24.84 17.44 -2.90
N LEU A 69 -23.58 17.00 -2.93
CA LEU A 69 -22.52 17.51 -2.05
C LEU A 69 -22.23 18.98 -2.31
N SER A 70 -22.13 19.40 -3.58
CA SER A 70 -21.97 20.80 -3.98
C SER A 70 -23.12 21.66 -3.45
N TYR A 71 -24.34 21.16 -3.55
CA TYR A 71 -25.52 21.84 -3.01
C TYR A 71 -25.46 21.98 -1.47
N ILE A 72 -25.01 20.94 -0.76
CA ILE A 72 -24.85 20.99 0.70
C ILE A 72 -23.82 22.05 1.09
N VAL A 73 -22.62 22.06 0.46
CA VAL A 73 -21.56 23.04 0.73
C VAL A 73 -22.08 24.48 0.56
N ILE A 74 -22.74 24.75 -0.57
CA ILE A 74 -23.29 26.07 -0.87
C ILE A 74 -24.44 26.46 0.08
N THR A 75 -25.25 25.49 0.51
CA THR A 75 -26.32 25.73 1.48
C THR A 75 -25.76 26.08 2.85
N CYS A 76 -24.73 25.38 3.30
CA CYS A 76 -24.02 25.72 4.54
C CYS A 76 -23.42 27.14 4.47
N GLY A 77 -22.72 27.45 3.37
CA GLY A 77 -22.20 28.79 3.13
C GLY A 77 -23.30 29.87 3.12
N TYR A 78 -24.45 29.60 2.49
CA TYR A 78 -25.59 30.51 2.48
C TYR A 78 -26.18 30.72 3.88
N LEU A 79 -26.33 29.67 4.68
CA LEU A 79 -26.84 29.78 6.05
C LEU A 79 -25.89 30.63 6.93
N LEU A 80 -24.59 30.39 6.83
CA LEU A 80 -23.58 31.19 7.51
C LEU A 80 -23.58 32.66 7.03
N TYR A 81 -23.75 32.90 5.72
CA TYR A 81 -23.86 34.24 5.15
C TYR A 81 -25.08 35.02 5.67
N ARG A 82 -26.20 34.31 5.97
CA ARG A 82 -27.38 34.94 6.59
C ARG A 82 -27.14 35.39 8.01
N ILE A 83 -26.26 34.72 8.75
CA ILE A 83 -25.91 35.04 10.13
C ILE A 83 -24.84 36.14 10.14
N ASN A 84 -23.81 35.97 9.31
CA ASN A 84 -22.68 36.90 9.22
C ASN A 84 -22.00 36.74 7.84
N LYS A 85 -21.21 37.77 7.38
CA LYS A 85 -20.41 37.66 6.12
C LYS A 85 -19.43 36.46 6.08
N PHE A 86 -19.29 35.71 7.16
CA PHE A 86 -18.52 34.49 7.30
C PHE A 86 -18.86 33.42 6.24
N GLY A 87 -20.08 33.44 5.67
CA GLY A 87 -20.45 32.50 4.62
C GLY A 87 -19.59 32.57 3.35
N TYR A 88 -19.12 33.76 2.99
CA TYR A 88 -18.16 33.93 1.88
C TYR A 88 -16.80 33.32 2.22
N PHE A 89 -16.31 33.54 3.42
CA PHE A 89 -15.06 32.96 3.89
C PHE A 89 -15.12 31.42 3.88
N PHE A 90 -16.21 30.86 4.39
CA PHE A 90 -16.43 29.41 4.37
C PHE A 90 -16.39 28.83 2.95
N ILE A 91 -17.10 29.45 1.99
CA ILE A 91 -17.14 28.96 0.61
C ILE A 91 -15.76 29.04 -0.03
N ILE A 92 -15.03 30.16 0.13
CA ILE A 92 -13.68 30.32 -0.43
C ILE A 92 -12.73 29.28 0.18
N THR A 93 -12.83 29.04 1.48
CA THR A 93 -12.00 28.03 2.15
C THR A 93 -12.32 26.62 1.63
N ALA A 94 -13.62 26.30 1.44
CA ALA A 94 -14.03 25.01 0.86
C ALA A 94 -13.52 24.85 -0.59
N GLU A 95 -13.65 25.89 -1.43
CA GLU A 95 -13.12 25.88 -2.81
C GLU A 95 -11.60 25.69 -2.83
N LEU A 96 -10.87 26.35 -1.94
CA LEU A 96 -9.40 26.23 -1.83
C LEU A 96 -9.01 24.81 -1.41
N LEU A 97 -9.63 24.27 -0.37
CA LEU A 97 -9.37 22.90 0.10
C LEU A 97 -9.67 21.87 -0.99
N LEU A 98 -10.81 22.00 -1.68
CA LEU A 98 -11.16 21.10 -2.78
C LEU A 98 -10.18 21.21 -3.95
N SER A 99 -9.66 22.42 -4.24
CA SER A 99 -8.64 22.62 -5.28
C SER A 99 -7.34 21.90 -4.93
N ILE A 100 -6.88 22.01 -3.68
CA ILE A 100 -5.68 21.30 -3.20
C ILE A 100 -5.89 19.79 -3.30
N ILE A 101 -7.01 19.28 -2.80
CA ILE A 101 -7.29 17.84 -2.80
C ILE A 101 -7.40 17.31 -4.24
N ALA A 102 -8.06 18.03 -5.15
CA ALA A 102 -8.17 17.64 -6.54
C ALA A 102 -6.79 17.56 -7.24
N ILE A 103 -5.90 18.50 -6.94
CA ILE A 103 -4.53 18.52 -7.48
C ILE A 103 -3.70 17.37 -6.92
N VAL A 104 -3.82 17.08 -5.62
CA VAL A 104 -3.17 15.92 -5.00
C VAL A 104 -3.66 14.61 -5.65
N GLU A 105 -4.96 14.49 -5.91
CA GLU A 105 -5.52 13.31 -6.60
C GLU A 105 -4.93 13.14 -8.01
N LEU A 106 -4.84 14.23 -8.79
CA LEU A 106 -4.24 14.20 -10.12
C LEU A 106 -2.74 13.83 -10.06
N PHE A 107 -2.01 14.40 -9.11
CA PHE A 107 -0.60 14.09 -8.90
C PHE A 107 -0.38 12.61 -8.55
N LEU A 108 -1.18 12.06 -7.64
CA LEU A 108 -1.10 10.66 -7.24
C LEU A 108 -1.43 9.73 -8.41
N TYR A 109 -2.42 10.09 -9.20
CA TYR A 109 -2.80 9.29 -10.35
C TYR A 109 -1.73 9.29 -11.46
N ASP A 110 -1.19 10.46 -11.79
CA ASP A 110 -0.18 10.58 -12.86
C ASP A 110 1.15 9.88 -12.50
N ASN A 111 1.55 9.93 -11.22
CA ASN A 111 2.86 9.39 -10.82
C ASN A 111 2.78 7.94 -10.31
N PHE A 112 1.65 7.52 -9.73
CA PHE A 112 1.53 6.24 -9.04
C PHE A 112 0.33 5.41 -9.48
N HIS A 113 -0.52 5.91 -10.38
CA HIS A 113 -1.81 5.29 -10.75
C HIS A 113 -2.69 4.96 -9.54
N MET A 114 -2.61 5.78 -8.50
CA MET A 114 -3.32 5.64 -7.25
C MET A 114 -4.32 6.75 -7.02
N ASP A 115 -5.45 6.41 -6.41
CA ASP A 115 -6.44 7.35 -5.89
C ASP A 115 -6.10 7.73 -4.44
N ILE A 116 -6.59 8.88 -3.95
CA ILE A 116 -6.59 9.17 -2.51
C ILE A 116 -7.34 8.06 -1.78
N ASN A 117 -6.63 7.34 -0.92
CA ASN A 117 -7.15 6.25 -0.11
C ASN A 117 -6.38 6.15 1.20
N TYR A 118 -6.78 5.22 2.06
CA TYR A 118 -6.15 4.99 3.34
C TYR A 118 -4.64 4.67 3.22
N ASN A 119 -4.22 3.93 2.19
CA ASN A 119 -2.81 3.58 2.01
C ASN A 119 -1.92 4.80 1.78
N ILE A 120 -2.41 5.86 1.13
CA ILE A 120 -1.65 7.10 0.95
C ILE A 120 -1.36 7.76 2.31
N PHE A 121 -2.37 7.81 3.20
CA PHE A 121 -2.15 8.32 4.55
C PHE A 121 -1.22 7.41 5.36
N GLN A 122 -1.30 6.11 5.15
CA GLN A 122 -0.39 5.15 5.73
C GLN A 122 1.04 5.43 5.26
N PHE A 123 1.29 5.55 3.95
CA PHE A 123 2.61 5.89 3.42
C PHE A 123 3.16 7.21 3.98
N ILE A 124 2.34 8.27 4.03
CA ILE A 124 2.76 9.55 4.61
C ILE A 124 3.18 9.39 6.09
N ASN A 125 2.44 8.59 6.85
CA ASN A 125 2.73 8.37 8.27
C ASN A 125 3.93 7.43 8.50
N GLU A 126 4.19 6.51 7.57
CA GLU A 126 5.31 5.56 7.63
C GLU A 126 6.62 6.17 7.14
N THR A 127 6.54 7.25 6.34
CA THR A 127 7.68 7.93 5.76
C THR A 127 8.48 8.68 6.83
N ASN A 128 9.78 8.42 6.92
CA ASN A 128 10.69 9.16 7.80
C ASN A 128 11.20 10.47 7.13
N ASP A 129 11.96 11.29 7.89
CA ASP A 129 12.44 12.59 7.40
C ASP A 129 13.35 12.45 6.16
N GLN A 130 14.16 11.39 6.09
CA GLN A 130 15.03 11.11 4.95
C GLN A 130 14.21 10.72 3.73
N GLU A 131 13.30 9.78 3.86
CA GLU A 131 12.39 9.35 2.79
C GLU A 131 11.50 10.51 2.32
N SER A 132 11.03 11.36 3.24
CA SER A 132 10.29 12.59 2.90
C SER A 132 11.13 13.52 2.02
N SER A 133 12.40 13.73 2.36
CA SER A 133 13.33 14.54 1.57
C SER A 133 13.60 13.92 0.19
N GLU A 134 13.81 12.61 0.15
CA GLU A 134 13.99 11.85 -1.10
C GLU A 134 12.73 11.93 -1.99
N PHE A 135 11.54 11.77 -1.41
CA PHE A 135 10.27 11.89 -2.13
C PHE A 135 10.08 13.30 -2.72
N ILE A 136 10.35 14.33 -1.94
CA ILE A 136 10.22 15.72 -2.38
C ILE A 136 11.18 16.00 -3.54
N SER A 137 12.44 15.57 -3.44
CA SER A 137 13.44 15.80 -4.50
C SER A 137 13.11 15.01 -5.77
N THR A 138 12.63 13.78 -5.65
CA THR A 138 12.39 12.87 -6.77
C THR A 138 11.08 13.18 -7.51
N TYR A 139 10.03 13.57 -6.79
CA TYR A 139 8.69 13.71 -7.37
C TYR A 139 8.18 15.15 -7.39
N ILE A 140 8.38 15.95 -6.32
CA ILE A 140 7.81 17.30 -6.24
C ILE A 140 8.59 18.28 -7.13
N PHE A 141 9.93 18.22 -7.12
CA PHE A 141 10.80 19.11 -7.91
C PHE A 141 11.10 18.59 -9.32
N LYS A 142 10.51 17.47 -9.73
CA LYS A 142 10.62 17.00 -11.12
C LYS A 142 9.93 18.02 -12.06
N PHE A 143 10.58 18.33 -13.19
CA PHE A 143 10.08 19.34 -14.13
C PHE A 143 8.64 19.07 -14.59
N ASP A 144 8.32 17.80 -14.90
CA ASP A 144 6.98 17.38 -15.34
C ASP A 144 5.90 17.61 -14.27
N ASN A 145 6.27 17.66 -13.00
CA ASN A 145 5.35 17.84 -11.87
C ASN A 145 5.15 19.32 -11.50
N LEU A 146 5.93 20.25 -12.07
CA LEU A 146 5.72 21.70 -11.89
C LEU A 146 4.36 22.17 -12.43
N LYS A 147 3.71 21.38 -13.30
CA LYS A 147 2.35 21.63 -13.78
C LYS A 147 1.33 21.75 -12.63
N TYR A 148 1.48 20.98 -11.54
CA TYR A 148 0.51 20.95 -10.43
C TYR A 148 0.48 22.24 -9.62
N PRO A 149 1.60 22.78 -9.10
CA PRO A 149 1.59 24.09 -8.45
C PRO A 149 1.17 25.21 -9.42
N LEU A 150 1.50 25.12 -10.72
CA LEU A 150 1.05 26.07 -11.71
C LEU A 150 -0.47 26.03 -11.90
N ILE A 151 -1.06 24.84 -12.00
CA ILE A 151 -2.53 24.66 -12.04
C ILE A 151 -3.18 25.24 -10.80
N LEU A 152 -2.62 24.99 -9.61
CA LEU A 152 -3.13 25.58 -8.36
C LEU A 152 -3.12 27.10 -8.41
N LEU A 153 -2.02 27.71 -8.83
CA LEU A 153 -1.89 29.17 -8.96
C LEU A 153 -2.91 29.73 -9.98
N ILE A 154 -3.12 29.05 -11.11
CA ILE A 154 -4.14 29.41 -12.10
C ILE A 154 -5.54 29.31 -11.49
N CYS A 155 -5.86 28.23 -10.78
CA CYS A 155 -7.16 28.05 -10.10
C CYS A 155 -7.40 29.17 -9.07
N LEU A 156 -6.41 29.47 -8.24
CA LEU A 156 -6.48 30.57 -7.27
C LEU A 156 -6.66 31.94 -7.94
N TRP A 157 -5.91 32.18 -9.02
CA TRP A 157 -6.03 33.42 -9.78
C TRP A 157 -7.42 33.55 -10.43
N LEU A 158 -7.94 32.47 -11.02
CA LEU A 158 -9.28 32.44 -11.57
C LEU A 158 -10.34 32.67 -10.47
N GLN A 159 -10.23 32.05 -9.30
CA GLN A 159 -11.13 32.26 -8.16
C GLN A 159 -11.15 33.72 -7.70
N LEU A 160 -10.03 34.39 -7.73
CA LEU A 160 -9.94 35.81 -7.36
C LEU A 160 -10.51 36.75 -8.46
N LYS A 161 -10.30 36.40 -9.74
CA LYS A 161 -10.68 37.23 -10.89
C LYS A 161 -12.09 37.00 -11.39
N TYR A 162 -12.64 35.79 -11.31
CA TYR A 162 -13.97 35.49 -11.87
C TYR A 162 -15.08 36.35 -11.22
N ARG A 163 -14.97 36.64 -9.93
CA ARG A 163 -15.91 37.52 -9.23
C ARG A 163 -15.98 38.92 -9.86
N THR A 164 -14.84 39.45 -10.21
CA THR A 164 -14.74 40.76 -10.89
C THR A 164 -15.27 40.65 -12.31
N PHE A 165 -14.87 39.62 -13.05
CA PHE A 165 -15.28 39.36 -14.43
C PHE A 165 -16.80 39.16 -14.57
N PHE A 166 -17.41 38.32 -13.75
CA PHE A 166 -18.87 38.10 -13.80
C PHE A 166 -19.67 39.29 -13.28
N ARG A 167 -19.12 40.08 -12.37
CA ARG A 167 -19.75 41.35 -11.98
C ARG A 167 -19.81 42.30 -13.15
N VAL A 168 -18.75 42.40 -13.95
CA VAL A 168 -18.69 43.23 -15.17
C VAL A 168 -19.66 42.71 -16.24
N ILE A 169 -19.68 41.38 -16.52
CA ILE A 169 -20.60 40.79 -17.47
C ILE A 169 -22.07 41.01 -17.06
N ARG A 170 -22.40 40.77 -15.81
CA ARG A 170 -23.75 40.99 -15.28
C ARG A 170 -24.25 42.42 -15.45
N ASN A 171 -23.34 43.41 -15.34
CA ASN A 171 -23.67 44.81 -15.52
C ASN A 171 -23.75 45.20 -17.01
N LYS A 172 -23.05 44.49 -17.91
CA LYS A 172 -22.96 44.83 -19.34
C LYS A 172 -24.09 44.20 -20.18
N TYR A 173 -24.65 43.07 -19.73
CA TYR A 173 -25.71 42.38 -20.46
C TYR A 173 -27.01 42.41 -19.65
N PRO A 174 -28.01 43.16 -20.08
CA PRO A 174 -29.32 43.14 -19.45
C PRO A 174 -29.96 41.77 -19.58
N LYS A 175 -30.74 41.40 -18.56
CA LYS A 175 -31.37 40.06 -18.42
C LYS A 175 -32.00 39.59 -19.73
N PRO A 176 -31.69 38.36 -20.20
CA PRO A 176 -32.35 37.82 -21.39
C PRO A 176 -33.86 37.76 -21.17
N LEU A 177 -34.61 38.13 -22.20
CA LEU A 177 -36.08 38.06 -22.28
C LEU A 177 -36.55 36.59 -22.35
N ILE A 178 -36.25 35.81 -21.33
CA ILE A 178 -36.80 34.45 -21.17
C ILE A 178 -38.21 34.60 -20.58
N SER A 179 -39.21 34.04 -21.27
CA SER A 179 -40.58 34.14 -20.81
C SER A 179 -40.74 33.68 -19.35
N SER A 180 -41.60 34.31 -18.59
CA SER A 180 -41.91 33.98 -17.19
C SER A 180 -42.28 32.51 -17.01
N PHE A 181 -42.87 31.90 -18.04
CA PHE A 181 -43.25 30.50 -18.06
C PHE A 181 -42.05 29.55 -18.13
N ILE A 182 -41.05 29.81 -19.01
CA ILE A 182 -39.82 29.00 -19.12
C ILE A 182 -38.98 29.11 -17.83
N LYS A 183 -38.93 30.29 -17.19
CA LYS A 183 -38.28 30.46 -15.88
C LYS A 183 -38.92 29.63 -14.78
N LYS A 184 -40.25 29.49 -14.76
CA LYS A 184 -40.97 28.67 -13.77
C LYS A 184 -40.72 27.19 -13.99
N ILE A 185 -40.78 26.70 -15.23
CA ILE A 185 -40.51 25.30 -15.57
C ILE A 185 -39.05 24.93 -15.23
N SER A 186 -38.09 25.76 -15.64
CA SER A 186 -36.67 25.51 -15.33
C SER A 186 -36.40 25.49 -13.82
N SER A 187 -37.04 26.40 -13.05
CA SER A 187 -36.92 26.39 -11.59
C SER A 187 -37.48 25.12 -10.97
N LEU A 188 -38.65 24.63 -11.46
CA LEU A 188 -39.24 23.41 -10.94
C LEU A 188 -38.40 22.17 -11.25
N VAL A 189 -37.88 22.08 -12.48
CA VAL A 189 -37.00 20.98 -12.89
C VAL A 189 -35.74 20.94 -12.05
N ILE A 190 -35.10 22.10 -11.80
CA ILE A 190 -33.92 22.18 -10.94
C ILE A 190 -34.24 21.76 -9.51
N VAL A 191 -35.37 22.18 -8.93
CA VAL A 191 -35.77 21.78 -7.57
C VAL A 191 -35.97 20.28 -7.48
N VAL A 192 -36.70 19.68 -8.44
CA VAL A 192 -36.95 18.23 -8.49
C VAL A 192 -35.62 17.48 -8.60
N TYR A 193 -34.73 17.93 -9.48
CA TYR A 193 -33.41 17.31 -9.67
C TYR A 193 -32.53 17.40 -8.41
N LEU A 194 -32.42 18.58 -7.78
CA LEU A 194 -31.65 18.73 -6.54
C LEU A 194 -32.22 17.89 -5.39
N THR A 195 -33.56 17.82 -5.29
CA THR A 195 -34.22 16.98 -4.28
C THR A 195 -33.93 15.50 -4.54
N PHE A 196 -33.98 15.06 -5.79
CA PHE A 196 -33.57 13.70 -6.19
C PHE A 196 -32.14 13.41 -5.83
N CYS A 197 -31.19 14.32 -6.14
CA CYS A 197 -29.78 14.16 -5.81
C CYS A 197 -29.55 14.03 -4.29
N LEU A 198 -30.25 14.84 -3.49
CA LEU A 198 -30.17 14.75 -2.02
C LEU A 198 -30.72 13.42 -1.48
N LEU A 199 -31.89 12.97 -1.97
CA LEU A 199 -32.46 11.69 -1.58
C LEU A 199 -31.58 10.52 -1.99
N PHE A 200 -30.97 10.60 -3.18
CA PHE A 200 -30.00 9.61 -3.63
C PHE A 200 -28.76 9.57 -2.71
N ALA A 201 -28.21 10.73 -2.37
CA ALA A 201 -27.05 10.81 -1.45
C ALA A 201 -27.38 10.26 -0.06
N ILE A 202 -28.57 10.58 0.51
CA ILE A 202 -29.04 10.03 1.79
C ILE A 202 -29.17 8.50 1.70
N ASN A 203 -29.76 7.98 0.62
CA ASN A 203 -29.89 6.55 0.40
C ASN A 203 -28.51 5.86 0.33
N CYS A 204 -27.55 6.42 -0.42
CA CYS A 204 -26.20 5.90 -0.49
C CYS A 204 -25.52 5.88 0.89
N LEU A 205 -25.64 6.94 1.67
CA LEU A 205 -25.04 7.04 3.00
C LEU A 205 -25.70 6.10 4.02
N SER A 206 -27.04 5.91 3.96
CA SER A 206 -27.74 5.00 4.84
C SER A 206 -27.38 3.53 4.58
N LEU A 207 -27.28 3.15 3.31
CA LEU A 207 -26.82 1.81 2.91
C LEU A 207 -25.38 1.56 3.32
N PHE A 208 -24.54 2.59 3.28
CA PHE A 208 -23.18 2.53 3.74
C PHE A 208 -23.09 2.26 5.25
N SER A 209 -23.84 2.98 6.08
CA SER A 209 -23.84 2.80 7.53
C SER A 209 -24.39 1.44 7.97
N SER A 210 -25.32 0.83 7.21
CA SER A 210 -25.92 -0.47 7.50
C SER A 210 -25.11 -1.67 6.98
N SER A 211 -24.24 -1.46 5.99
CA SER A 211 -23.46 -2.51 5.31
C SER A 211 -22.05 -2.66 5.85
N TRP A 212 -21.69 -1.91 6.87
CA TRP A 212 -20.34 -1.92 7.45
C TRP A 212 -20.15 -3.12 8.39
N THR A 213 -20.26 -4.30 7.83
CA THR A 213 -19.69 -5.51 8.40
C THR A 213 -18.61 -6.02 7.44
N ARG A 214 -17.47 -6.44 7.97
CA ARG A 214 -16.27 -6.93 7.24
C ARG A 214 -16.56 -8.02 6.20
N ASN A 215 -17.75 -8.55 6.14
CA ASN A 215 -18.22 -9.54 5.17
C ASN A 215 -18.96 -8.88 4.01
N ILE A 216 -18.29 -7.96 3.27
CA ILE A 216 -18.81 -7.45 1.99
C ILE A 216 -18.62 -8.54 0.92
N THR A 217 -19.31 -9.65 1.05
CA THR A 217 -19.42 -10.66 -0.02
C THR A 217 -20.49 -10.32 -1.05
N THR A 218 -21.40 -9.36 -0.72
CA THR A 218 -22.40 -8.82 -1.62
C THR A 218 -22.21 -7.32 -1.75
N VAL A 219 -21.43 -6.91 -2.71
CA VAL A 219 -21.23 -5.49 -3.04
C VAL A 219 -22.55 -4.91 -3.52
N ASN A 220 -23.18 -4.06 -2.71
CA ASN A 220 -24.39 -3.34 -3.11
C ASN A 220 -24.03 -2.40 -4.27
N THR A 221 -24.69 -2.56 -5.42
CA THR A 221 -24.42 -1.77 -6.63
C THR A 221 -24.54 -0.26 -6.41
N ASN A 222 -25.32 0.19 -5.41
CA ASN A 222 -25.43 1.61 -5.04
C ASN A 222 -24.19 2.12 -4.31
N TYR A 223 -23.53 1.29 -3.50
CA TYR A 223 -22.26 1.59 -2.84
C TYR A 223 -21.15 1.88 -3.88
N LEU A 224 -21.01 1.02 -4.88
CA LEU A 224 -20.04 1.20 -5.97
C LEU A 224 -20.21 2.52 -6.74
N ARG A 225 -21.43 3.09 -6.76
CA ARG A 225 -21.72 4.33 -7.49
C ARG A 225 -21.09 5.58 -6.89
N ILE A 226 -20.69 5.56 -5.62
CA ILE A 226 -20.13 6.73 -4.91
C ILE A 226 -18.66 6.55 -4.48
N THR A 227 -18.09 5.38 -4.72
CA THR A 227 -16.72 5.03 -4.25
C THR A 227 -15.63 5.95 -4.80
N ARG A 228 -15.84 6.55 -5.96
CA ARG A 228 -14.92 7.49 -6.58
C ARG A 228 -15.11 8.94 -6.13
N SER A 229 -16.16 9.24 -5.35
CA SER A 229 -16.34 10.59 -4.79
C SER A 229 -15.22 10.94 -3.83
N LEU A 230 -14.65 12.11 -3.98
CA LEU A 230 -13.61 12.62 -3.12
C LEU A 230 -14.04 12.63 -1.65
N ALA A 231 -15.26 13.08 -1.37
CA ALA A 231 -15.80 13.08 -0.01
C ALA A 231 -15.95 11.66 0.55
N PHE A 232 -16.34 10.69 -0.29
CA PHE A 232 -16.42 9.31 0.11
C PHE A 232 -15.03 8.73 0.38
N LYS A 233 -14.05 9.00 -0.47
CA LYS A 233 -12.65 8.57 -0.28
C LYS A 233 -12.11 9.07 1.07
N ILE A 234 -12.29 10.36 1.38
CA ILE A 234 -11.88 10.94 2.66
C ILE A 234 -12.60 10.26 3.84
N TYR A 235 -13.93 10.15 3.75
CA TYR A 235 -14.73 9.51 4.81
C TYR A 235 -14.31 8.05 5.04
N ASN A 236 -14.13 7.27 3.97
CA ASN A 236 -13.67 5.89 4.04
C ASN A 236 -12.27 5.77 4.66
N THR A 237 -11.38 6.69 4.32
CA THR A 237 -10.04 6.77 4.91
C THR A 237 -10.09 6.99 6.42
N LEU A 238 -10.94 7.92 6.89
CA LEU A 238 -11.10 8.18 8.32
C LEU A 238 -11.69 7.00 9.07
N LEU A 239 -12.61 6.25 8.45
CA LEU A 239 -13.16 5.03 9.03
C LEU A 239 -12.11 3.93 9.13
N GLN A 240 -11.35 3.70 8.07
CA GLN A 240 -10.27 2.71 8.06
C GLN A 240 -9.23 3.01 9.15
N PHE A 241 -8.90 4.29 9.36
CA PHE A 241 -8.03 4.73 10.44
C PHE A 241 -8.57 4.34 11.83
N HIS A 242 -9.88 4.53 12.04
CA HIS A 242 -10.53 4.13 13.29
C HIS A 242 -10.52 2.61 13.49
N ASP A 243 -10.77 1.85 12.42
CA ASP A 243 -10.81 0.39 12.46
C ASP A 243 -9.43 -0.21 12.72
N THR A 244 -8.37 0.35 12.11
CA THR A 244 -6.98 -0.08 12.36
C THR A 244 -6.61 -0.01 13.85
N LYS A 245 -7.05 1.04 14.56
CA LYS A 245 -6.83 1.15 16.00
C LYS A 245 -7.51 0.02 16.79
N ASN A 246 -8.71 -0.37 16.37
CA ASN A 246 -9.43 -1.50 16.97
C ASN A 246 -8.73 -2.83 16.66
N ASP A 247 -8.19 -2.99 15.46
CA ASP A 247 -7.47 -4.18 15.03
C ASP A 247 -6.16 -4.37 15.82
N ILE A 248 -5.43 -3.29 16.07
CA ILE A 248 -4.25 -3.30 16.95
C ILE A 248 -4.61 -3.76 18.37
N ASN A 249 -5.73 -3.28 18.92
CA ASN A 249 -6.19 -3.72 20.24
C ASN A 249 -6.53 -5.21 20.24
N LYS A 250 -7.23 -5.73 19.22
CA LYS A 250 -7.53 -7.16 19.09
C LYS A 250 -6.25 -7.99 18.95
N CYS A 251 -5.29 -7.53 18.14
CA CYS A 251 -3.98 -8.16 18.03
C CYS A 251 -3.29 -8.23 19.41
N ALA A 252 -3.29 -7.14 20.19
CA ALA A 252 -2.73 -7.13 21.53
C ALA A 252 -3.44 -8.13 22.46
N ASP A 253 -4.74 -8.31 22.31
CA ASP A 253 -5.53 -9.28 23.08
C ASP A 253 -5.23 -10.73 22.66
N SER A 254 -5.00 -11.01 21.36
CA SER A 254 -4.62 -12.34 20.88
C SER A 254 -3.29 -12.83 21.45
N LEU A 255 -2.42 -11.90 21.90
CA LEU A 255 -1.13 -12.22 22.53
C LEU A 255 -1.22 -12.51 24.04
N LEU A 256 -2.41 -12.48 24.66
CA LEU A 256 -2.54 -12.63 26.12
C LEU A 256 -2.40 -14.09 26.61
N ASN A 257 -2.88 -15.04 25.82
CA ASN A 257 -3.00 -16.45 26.24
C ASN A 257 -2.34 -17.37 25.20
N ILE A 258 -1.03 -17.19 25.02
CA ILE A 258 -0.23 -18.04 24.14
C ILE A 258 0.27 -19.24 24.95
N ASP A 259 0.05 -20.43 24.39
CA ASP A 259 0.62 -21.69 24.86
C ASP A 259 1.62 -22.18 23.82
N ALA A 260 2.90 -22.26 24.20
CA ALA A 260 3.98 -22.66 23.31
C ALA A 260 5.14 -23.31 24.10
N GLU A 261 5.62 -24.45 23.61
CA GLU A 261 6.76 -25.16 24.19
C GLU A 261 7.67 -25.70 23.07
N ILE A 262 8.96 -25.82 23.31
CA ILE A 262 9.90 -26.51 22.42
C ILE A 262 9.79 -28.01 22.70
N LYS A 263 9.55 -28.82 21.64
CA LYS A 263 9.56 -30.29 21.74
C LYS A 263 10.58 -30.88 20.77
N GLY A 264 11.74 -31.16 21.27
CA GLY A 264 12.83 -31.75 20.49
C GLY A 264 14.16 -31.05 20.72
N ASP A 265 15.12 -31.28 19.83
CA ASP A 265 16.42 -30.64 19.87
C ASP A 265 16.27 -29.15 19.58
N THR A 266 16.82 -28.33 20.46
CA THR A 266 16.79 -26.89 20.32
C THR A 266 17.85 -26.43 19.32
N ILE A 267 17.46 -25.53 18.43
CA ILE A 267 18.37 -24.81 17.54
C ILE A 267 18.85 -23.57 18.28
N ASP A 268 20.17 -23.32 18.29
CA ASP A 268 20.73 -22.20 19.02
C ASP A 268 20.31 -20.85 18.44
N ASN A 269 20.29 -20.74 17.10
CA ASN A 269 19.96 -19.49 16.44
C ASN A 269 19.10 -19.70 15.19
N ILE A 270 18.05 -18.94 15.09
CA ILE A 270 17.26 -18.74 13.86
C ILE A 270 17.38 -17.27 13.49
N VAL A 271 17.93 -16.98 12.33
CA VAL A 271 18.10 -15.62 11.81
C VAL A 271 17.18 -15.43 10.63
N ILE A 272 16.32 -14.43 10.71
CA ILE A 272 15.44 -14.01 9.63
C ILE A 272 15.96 -12.68 9.10
N ILE A 273 16.21 -12.60 7.81
CA ILE A 273 16.57 -11.37 7.12
C ILE A 273 15.39 -11.00 6.21
N ILE A 274 14.73 -9.90 6.51
CA ILE A 274 13.63 -9.37 5.73
C ILE A 274 14.20 -8.27 4.85
N GLY A 275 14.23 -8.51 3.53
CA GLY A 275 14.56 -7.51 2.52
C GLY A 275 13.32 -6.67 2.18
N GLU A 276 13.52 -5.63 1.41
CA GLU A 276 12.49 -4.66 1.00
C GLU A 276 12.49 -4.50 -0.51
N SER A 277 11.30 -4.56 -1.14
CA SER A 277 11.07 -4.21 -2.56
C SER A 277 11.91 -5.00 -3.57
N TYR A 278 12.34 -6.23 -3.26
CA TYR A 278 13.21 -7.02 -4.14
C TYR A 278 12.39 -7.90 -5.10
N ASN A 279 12.31 -7.44 -6.34
CA ASN A 279 11.80 -8.23 -7.46
C ASN A 279 12.79 -9.37 -7.79
N ARG A 280 12.38 -10.62 -7.60
CA ARG A 280 13.19 -11.83 -7.83
C ARG A 280 13.80 -11.89 -9.23
N HIS A 281 13.13 -11.31 -10.23
CA HIS A 281 13.56 -11.31 -11.63
C HIS A 281 14.80 -10.43 -11.89
N HIS A 282 15.23 -9.62 -10.93
CA HIS A 282 16.51 -8.93 -10.90
C HIS A 282 17.61 -9.70 -10.13
N GLY A 283 17.33 -10.93 -9.72
CA GLY A 283 18.29 -11.81 -9.04
C GLY A 283 19.01 -12.77 -9.98
N SER A 284 20.35 -12.70 -10.05
CA SER A 284 21.12 -13.66 -10.86
C SER A 284 21.05 -15.10 -10.34
N LEU A 285 20.75 -15.33 -9.07
CA LEU A 285 20.43 -16.65 -8.50
C LEU A 285 19.13 -17.24 -9.10
N TYR A 286 18.29 -16.42 -9.71
CA TYR A 286 17.01 -16.82 -10.34
C TYR A 286 17.05 -16.72 -11.86
N GLY A 287 18.26 -16.55 -12.45
CA GLY A 287 18.44 -16.54 -13.90
C GLY A 287 18.52 -15.15 -14.55
N TYR A 288 18.56 -14.07 -13.79
CA TYR A 288 18.81 -12.75 -14.33
C TYR A 288 20.20 -12.66 -14.96
N ASN A 289 20.33 -11.99 -16.10
CA ASN A 289 21.56 -11.95 -16.90
C ASN A 289 22.65 -11.01 -16.35
N LYS A 290 22.34 -10.15 -15.38
CA LYS A 290 23.31 -9.31 -14.68
C LYS A 290 23.74 -9.98 -13.36
N ASN A 291 25.02 -9.88 -13.01
CA ASN A 291 25.57 -10.53 -11.81
C ASN A 291 25.23 -9.75 -10.53
N THR A 292 23.98 -9.80 -10.12
CA THR A 292 23.44 -9.10 -8.95
C THR A 292 23.61 -9.87 -7.63
N ASN A 293 23.85 -11.19 -7.69
CA ASN A 293 24.04 -12.05 -6.51
C ASN A 293 25.45 -12.67 -6.47
N GLU A 294 26.49 -11.84 -6.70
CA GLU A 294 27.87 -12.30 -6.73
C GLU A 294 28.33 -12.94 -5.43
N PHE A 295 27.89 -12.46 -4.28
CA PHE A 295 28.36 -12.91 -2.98
C PHE A 295 27.64 -14.18 -2.53
N LEU A 296 26.34 -14.24 -2.62
CA LEU A 296 25.53 -15.40 -2.23
C LEU A 296 25.77 -16.60 -3.14
N SER A 297 26.07 -16.39 -4.42
CA SER A 297 26.39 -17.49 -5.35
C SER A 297 27.65 -18.30 -4.98
N LYS A 298 28.48 -17.79 -4.08
CA LYS A 298 29.72 -18.42 -3.58
C LYS A 298 29.54 -19.13 -2.24
N ILE A 299 28.34 -19.08 -1.66
CA ILE A 299 28.06 -19.65 -0.33
C ILE A 299 27.56 -21.08 -0.49
N ASP A 300 28.24 -22.02 0.16
CA ASP A 300 27.78 -23.41 0.26
C ASP A 300 26.57 -23.54 1.21
N ASN A 301 25.85 -24.66 1.10
CA ASN A 301 24.66 -24.93 1.92
C ASN A 301 23.55 -23.86 1.80
N LEU A 302 23.47 -23.18 0.66
CA LEU A 302 22.46 -22.20 0.32
C LEU A 302 21.35 -22.86 -0.52
N PHE A 303 20.13 -22.87 -0.01
CA PHE A 303 18.95 -23.43 -0.68
C PHE A 303 18.13 -22.28 -1.25
N VAL A 304 18.03 -22.21 -2.57
CA VAL A 304 17.30 -21.16 -3.30
C VAL A 304 15.94 -21.71 -3.73
N PHE A 305 14.86 -21.05 -3.29
CA PHE A 305 13.48 -21.46 -3.57
C PHE A 305 12.93 -20.66 -4.75
N ASP A 306 12.45 -21.32 -5.77
CA ASP A 306 12.07 -20.72 -7.06
C ASP A 306 10.58 -20.39 -7.21
N ASN A 307 9.72 -20.79 -6.26
CA ASN A 307 8.28 -20.60 -6.35
C ASN A 307 7.67 -19.98 -5.09
N VAL A 308 8.22 -18.86 -4.68
CA VAL A 308 7.77 -18.12 -3.49
C VAL A 308 7.23 -16.75 -3.89
N ILE A 309 6.09 -16.39 -3.30
CA ILE A 309 5.48 -15.09 -3.48
C ILE A 309 5.22 -14.40 -2.14
N SER A 310 5.23 -13.08 -2.17
CA SER A 310 4.67 -12.26 -1.08
C SER A 310 3.15 -12.39 -1.03
N SER A 311 2.59 -12.21 0.15
CA SER A 311 1.14 -12.22 0.37
C SER A 311 0.43 -10.94 -0.09
N ILE A 312 1.19 -9.86 -0.33
CA ILE A 312 0.72 -8.54 -0.80
C ILE A 312 1.93 -7.69 -1.25
N ASN A 313 1.69 -6.66 -2.04
CA ASN A 313 2.70 -5.74 -2.57
C ASN A 313 2.90 -4.48 -1.69
N GLY A 314 2.90 -4.61 -0.38
CA GLY A 314 3.08 -3.46 0.52
C GLY A 314 3.60 -3.87 1.89
N THR A 315 4.61 -3.16 2.37
CA THR A 315 5.41 -3.50 3.55
C THR A 315 4.58 -3.77 4.80
N SER A 316 3.77 -2.82 5.26
CA SER A 316 2.99 -2.98 6.51
C SER A 316 2.01 -4.15 6.47
N LYS A 317 1.31 -4.34 5.35
CA LYS A 317 0.39 -5.47 5.18
C LYS A 317 1.11 -6.80 5.04
N SER A 318 2.27 -6.81 4.38
CA SER A 318 3.14 -7.97 4.32
C SER A 318 3.57 -8.40 5.73
N PHE A 319 4.01 -7.44 6.56
CA PHE A 319 4.35 -7.69 7.96
C PHE A 319 3.16 -8.23 8.76
N GLN A 320 1.98 -7.65 8.62
CA GLN A 320 0.76 -8.15 9.25
C GLN A 320 0.52 -9.62 8.91
N ASN A 321 0.65 -9.98 7.63
CA ASN A 321 0.36 -11.32 7.14
C ASN A 321 1.42 -12.34 7.54
N PHE A 322 2.72 -12.06 7.34
CA PHE A 322 3.75 -13.05 7.65
C PHE A 322 4.13 -13.14 9.14
N LEU A 323 3.82 -12.14 9.95
CA LEU A 323 4.00 -12.25 11.39
C LEU A 323 2.86 -13.04 12.06
N SER A 324 1.63 -12.97 11.51
CA SER A 324 0.46 -13.64 12.06
C SER A 324 0.43 -15.13 11.71
N THR A 325 -0.13 -15.95 12.61
CA THR A 325 -0.45 -17.34 12.33
C THR A 325 -1.76 -17.52 11.55
N ALA A 326 -2.53 -16.44 11.35
CA ALA A 326 -3.67 -16.41 10.46
C ALA A 326 -3.21 -16.40 9.00
N SER A 327 -3.96 -17.08 8.13
CA SER A 327 -3.65 -17.11 6.71
C SER A 327 -4.59 -16.22 5.93
N VAL A 328 -4.09 -15.58 4.88
CA VAL A 328 -4.86 -14.64 4.05
C VAL A 328 -6.12 -15.26 3.45
N ASP A 329 -6.10 -16.55 3.12
CA ASP A 329 -7.25 -17.30 2.58
C ASP A 329 -8.19 -17.87 3.66
N SER A 330 -7.90 -17.64 4.95
CA SER A 330 -8.76 -18.04 6.08
C SER A 330 -9.89 -17.04 6.32
N CYS A 331 -10.81 -17.42 7.22
CA CYS A 331 -11.84 -16.51 7.74
C CYS A 331 -11.31 -15.60 8.86
N SER A 332 -10.12 -15.91 9.41
CA SER A 332 -9.46 -15.10 10.45
C SER A 332 -8.69 -13.95 9.81
N GLU A 333 -8.72 -12.79 10.43
CA GLU A 333 -7.88 -11.68 10.06
C GLU A 333 -6.53 -11.76 10.79
N TRP A 334 -5.51 -11.04 10.31
CA TRP A 334 -4.15 -11.06 10.87
C TRP A 334 -4.08 -10.80 12.39
N PHE A 335 -5.03 -10.07 12.93
CA PHE A 335 -5.10 -9.70 14.36
C PHE A 335 -5.92 -10.67 15.21
N ASP A 336 -6.62 -11.65 14.62
CA ASP A 336 -7.43 -12.63 15.34
C ASP A 336 -6.58 -13.79 15.90
N GLU A 337 -5.39 -14.02 15.33
CA GLU A 337 -4.45 -15.05 15.75
C GLU A 337 -3.11 -14.42 16.19
N PRO A 338 -2.32 -15.05 17.08
CA PRO A 338 -1.10 -14.47 17.59
C PRO A 338 0.00 -14.33 16.55
N LEU A 339 0.88 -13.34 16.77
CA LEU A 339 2.06 -13.11 15.97
C LEU A 339 3.19 -14.08 16.39
N PHE A 340 3.88 -14.71 15.43
CA PHE A 340 4.87 -15.74 15.71
C PHE A 340 6.01 -15.31 16.64
N PRO A 341 6.51 -14.05 16.63
CA PRO A 341 7.56 -13.67 17.58
C PRO A 341 7.13 -13.77 19.03
N ALA A 342 5.84 -13.51 19.34
CA ALA A 342 5.30 -13.69 20.68
C ALA A 342 5.21 -15.19 21.07
N ILE A 343 4.92 -16.06 20.11
CA ILE A 343 4.92 -17.51 20.30
C ILE A 343 6.34 -18.01 20.59
N PHE A 344 7.34 -17.55 19.83
CA PHE A 344 8.74 -17.85 20.06
C PHE A 344 9.20 -17.39 21.45
N LYS A 345 8.86 -16.15 21.82
CA LYS A 345 9.21 -15.61 23.14
C LYS A 345 8.57 -16.41 24.28
N THR A 346 7.31 -16.82 24.11
CA THR A 346 6.62 -17.69 25.08
C THR A 346 7.27 -19.07 25.17
N ALA A 347 7.75 -19.62 24.05
CA ALA A 347 8.48 -20.88 24.03
C ALA A 347 9.91 -20.79 24.61
N GLY A 348 10.37 -19.61 25.01
CA GLY A 348 11.67 -19.39 25.67
C GLY A 348 12.76 -18.82 24.79
N PHE A 349 12.48 -18.46 23.53
CA PHE A 349 13.45 -17.79 22.68
C PHE A 349 13.70 -16.33 23.13
N ASN A 350 14.94 -15.92 23.06
CA ASN A 350 15.32 -14.51 23.06
C ASN A 350 15.02 -13.93 21.68
N VAL A 351 14.05 -12.99 21.57
CA VAL A 351 13.59 -12.46 20.29
C VAL A 351 14.14 -11.06 20.07
N VAL A 352 14.95 -10.92 19.04
CA VAL A 352 15.66 -9.70 18.65
C VAL A 352 15.04 -9.15 17.36
N PHE A 353 14.72 -7.85 17.34
CA PHE A 353 14.26 -7.14 16.14
C PHE A 353 15.19 -5.96 15.88
N ASN A 354 15.94 -6.02 14.78
CA ASN A 354 16.93 -5.03 14.36
C ASN A 354 16.52 -4.48 12.97
N SER A 355 15.95 -3.28 12.93
CA SER A 355 15.31 -2.71 11.74
C SER A 355 16.00 -1.43 11.28
N ASN A 356 16.19 -1.30 9.97
CA ASN A 356 16.66 -0.06 9.35
C ASN A 356 15.52 0.85 8.89
N GLN A 357 14.27 0.41 9.01
CA GLN A 357 13.09 1.20 8.63
C GLN A 357 12.28 1.61 9.86
N PHE A 358 11.88 0.65 10.69
CA PHE A 358 10.96 0.86 11.81
C PHE A 358 11.72 0.96 13.13
N VAL A 359 11.79 2.15 13.69
CA VAL A 359 12.39 2.41 14.99
C VAL A 359 11.40 3.10 15.94
N GLN A 360 11.40 2.69 17.20
CA GLN A 360 10.41 3.08 18.20
C GLN A 360 10.24 4.60 18.37
N ASN A 361 11.33 5.36 18.28
CA ASN A 361 11.31 6.81 18.56
C ASN A 361 10.63 7.64 17.47
N LYS A 362 10.31 7.04 16.32
CA LYS A 362 9.67 7.71 15.18
C LYS A 362 8.22 7.26 14.94
N CYS A 363 7.74 6.27 15.71
CA CYS A 363 6.38 5.77 15.61
C CYS A 363 5.48 6.51 16.60
N ASP A 364 4.96 7.65 16.21
CA ASP A 364 3.99 8.42 16.99
C ASP A 364 2.60 7.75 17.02
N MET A 365 1.79 8.15 18.04
CA MET A 365 0.38 7.69 18.19
C MET A 365 -0.51 7.93 16.95
N TRP A 366 -0.04 8.71 15.99
CA TRP A 366 -0.74 9.08 14.76
C TRP A 366 -0.47 8.14 13.59
N SER A 367 0.49 7.21 13.72
CA SER A 367 0.84 6.22 12.70
C SER A 367 0.54 4.79 13.20
N PRO A 368 -0.73 4.36 13.20
CA PRO A 368 -1.10 3.09 13.81
C PRO A 368 -0.56 1.86 13.07
N GLU A 369 -0.26 1.93 11.77
CA GLU A 369 0.13 0.74 11.00
C GLU A 369 1.62 0.45 10.99
N CYS A 370 2.51 1.43 10.76
CA CYS A 370 3.96 1.24 10.91
C CYS A 370 4.37 0.89 12.33
N GLY A 371 3.59 1.37 13.25
CA GLY A 371 3.85 1.18 14.65
C GLY A 371 3.09 0.05 15.32
N PHE A 372 2.29 -0.79 14.61
CA PHE A 372 1.45 -1.76 15.30
C PHE A 372 2.27 -2.68 16.22
N PHE A 373 3.43 -3.14 15.77
CA PHE A 373 4.31 -3.99 16.58
C PHE A 373 5.15 -3.21 17.61
N PHE A 374 5.23 -1.87 17.52
CA PHE A 374 5.78 -1.02 18.59
C PHE A 374 4.75 -0.56 19.61
N HIS A 375 3.46 -0.83 19.39
CA HIS A 375 2.46 -0.60 20.42
C HIS A 375 2.85 -1.33 21.72
N PRO A 376 2.90 -0.66 22.90
CA PRO A 376 3.50 -1.24 24.13
C PRO A 376 2.95 -2.60 24.53
N ARG A 377 1.64 -2.84 24.31
CA ARG A 377 0.98 -4.12 24.59
C ARG A 377 1.41 -5.25 23.66
N ILE A 378 1.92 -4.94 22.46
CA ILE A 378 2.38 -5.89 21.46
C ILE A 378 3.89 -6.07 21.56
N LYS A 379 4.67 -4.97 21.48
CA LYS A 379 6.13 -4.97 21.50
C LYS A 379 6.72 -5.80 22.63
N ASN A 380 6.29 -5.51 23.87
CA ASN A 380 6.85 -6.17 25.05
C ASN A 380 6.56 -7.67 25.11
N ARG A 381 5.55 -8.15 24.36
CA ARG A 381 5.24 -9.58 24.24
C ARG A 381 5.99 -10.26 23.11
N MET A 382 6.40 -9.49 22.09
CA MET A 382 7.10 -10.01 20.92
C MET A 382 8.62 -9.98 21.10
N PHE A 383 9.17 -8.85 21.50
CA PHE A 383 10.60 -8.60 21.44
C PHE A 383 11.27 -8.52 22.81
N SER A 384 12.46 -9.06 22.90
CA SER A 384 13.38 -8.87 24.03
C SER A 384 14.31 -7.68 23.80
N TYR A 385 14.65 -7.41 22.55
CA TYR A 385 15.50 -6.30 22.13
C TYR A 385 14.97 -5.69 20.82
N THR A 386 15.06 -4.36 20.70
CA THR A 386 14.86 -3.61 19.46
C THR A 386 15.87 -2.46 19.40
N ASN A 387 16.46 -2.22 18.23
CA ASN A 387 17.34 -1.05 18.05
C ASN A 387 16.55 0.28 18.13
N GLN A 388 17.28 1.37 18.37
CA GLN A 388 16.71 2.71 18.60
C GLN A 388 17.00 3.69 17.46
N SER A 389 17.83 3.31 16.49
CA SER A 389 18.26 4.17 15.38
C SER A 389 18.22 3.42 14.07
N ASN A 390 17.84 4.11 13.00
CA ASN A 390 18.03 3.68 11.62
C ASN A 390 19.28 4.37 11.03
N TYR A 391 19.77 3.84 9.93
CA TYR A 391 21.02 4.21 9.29
C TYR A 391 20.78 4.48 7.80
N LEU A 392 21.71 5.20 7.16
CA LEU A 392 21.62 5.50 5.73
C LEU A 392 21.70 4.23 4.88
N TYR A 393 22.59 3.30 5.27
CA TYR A 393 22.81 2.05 4.57
C TYR A 393 22.65 0.84 5.50
N ASP A 394 22.24 -0.29 4.94
CA ASP A 394 22.07 -1.54 5.69
C ASP A 394 23.38 -2.05 6.29
N GLY A 395 24.52 -1.78 5.63
CA GLY A 395 25.84 -2.12 6.19
C GLY A 395 26.12 -1.46 7.54
N GLU A 396 25.70 -0.20 7.71
CA GLU A 396 25.86 0.52 8.99
C GLU A 396 25.00 -0.08 10.11
N LEU A 397 23.78 -0.52 9.78
CA LEU A 397 22.91 -1.25 10.71
C LEU A 397 23.59 -2.52 11.21
N ILE A 398 24.15 -3.31 10.28
CA ILE A 398 24.80 -4.58 10.62
C ILE A 398 26.11 -4.37 11.36
N ASP A 399 26.92 -3.38 10.98
CA ASP A 399 28.15 -3.05 11.68
C ASP A 399 27.90 -2.54 13.11
N ASN A 400 26.79 -1.83 13.32
CA ASN A 400 26.39 -1.45 14.67
C ASN A 400 25.89 -2.66 15.47
N TYR A 401 25.09 -3.53 14.84
CA TYR A 401 24.60 -4.74 15.48
C TYR A 401 25.75 -5.68 15.91
N LYS A 402 26.81 -5.84 15.08
CA LYS A 402 28.00 -6.64 15.43
C LYS A 402 28.64 -6.25 16.75
N LYS A 403 28.59 -4.96 17.12
CA LYS A 403 29.17 -4.44 18.36
C LYS A 403 28.40 -4.87 19.61
N ILE A 404 27.08 -5.04 19.47
CA ILE A 404 26.17 -5.35 20.59
C ILE A 404 25.69 -6.79 20.60
N CYS A 405 25.87 -7.53 19.49
CA CYS A 405 25.33 -8.88 19.38
C CYS A 405 25.83 -9.86 20.47
N PRO A 406 27.06 -9.81 20.98
CA PRO A 406 27.46 -10.69 22.08
C PRO A 406 26.59 -10.53 23.33
N GLU A 407 26.24 -9.30 23.70
CA GLU A 407 25.38 -9.02 24.87
C GLU A 407 23.90 -9.37 24.59
N VAL A 408 23.45 -9.08 23.37
CA VAL A 408 22.06 -9.29 22.96
C VAL A 408 21.73 -10.76 22.77
N GLU A 409 22.69 -11.55 22.26
CA GLU A 409 22.54 -12.98 21.95
C GLU A 409 23.09 -13.92 23.05
N GLU A 410 23.46 -13.38 24.19
CA GLU A 410 23.98 -14.18 25.33
C GLU A 410 23.01 -15.29 25.74
N LYS A 411 21.72 -15.06 25.57
CA LYS A 411 20.64 -15.99 25.92
C LYS A 411 20.25 -16.82 24.69
N SER A 412 20.58 -18.10 24.69
CA SER A 412 20.12 -19.08 23.70
C SER A 412 18.89 -19.83 24.22
N PRO A 413 17.92 -20.22 23.35
CA PRO A 413 17.89 -20.03 21.90
C PRO A 413 17.48 -18.62 21.47
N ASN A 414 17.98 -18.20 20.29
CA ASN A 414 17.70 -16.87 19.73
C ASN A 414 16.86 -16.94 18.46
N LEU A 415 15.91 -16.02 18.35
CA LEU A 415 15.26 -15.63 17.11
C LEU A 415 15.67 -14.20 16.78
N ILE A 416 16.48 -14.02 15.74
CA ILE A 416 17.02 -12.72 15.35
C ILE A 416 16.38 -12.31 14.04
N ILE A 417 15.76 -11.14 13.99
CA ILE A 417 15.10 -10.59 12.82
C ILE A 417 15.82 -9.31 12.41
N HIS A 418 16.51 -9.35 11.27
CA HIS A 418 17.05 -8.15 10.61
C HIS A 418 16.10 -7.68 9.54
N HIS A 419 15.66 -6.43 9.60
CA HIS A 419 14.81 -5.80 8.60
C HIS A 419 15.58 -4.69 7.89
N LEU A 420 15.84 -4.88 6.60
CA LEU A 420 16.71 -4.07 5.78
C LEU A 420 15.94 -3.02 4.98
N LEU A 421 16.64 -1.98 4.50
CA LEU A 421 16.13 -1.04 3.50
C LEU A 421 16.09 -1.64 2.10
N GLY A 422 16.95 -2.60 1.81
CA GLY A 422 16.98 -3.32 0.55
C GLY A 422 16.95 -2.42 -0.69
N GLN A 423 15.93 -2.62 -1.55
CA GLN A 423 15.72 -1.89 -2.80
C GLN A 423 14.61 -0.83 -2.70
N HIS A 424 14.23 -0.40 -1.49
CA HIS A 424 13.17 0.59 -1.27
C HIS A 424 13.27 1.81 -2.19
N VAL A 425 12.15 2.47 -2.44
CA VAL A 425 12.00 3.66 -3.33
C VAL A 425 13.25 4.56 -3.33
N ASN A 426 13.64 5.02 -4.54
CA ASN A 426 14.88 5.69 -4.85
C ASN A 426 16.12 4.79 -4.64
N PRO A 427 16.28 3.75 -5.47
CA PRO A 427 17.35 2.76 -5.31
C PRO A 427 18.75 3.37 -5.38
N SER A 428 18.95 4.56 -5.98
CA SER A 428 20.24 5.27 -5.98
C SER A 428 20.72 5.67 -4.58
N CYS A 429 19.83 5.71 -3.58
CA CYS A 429 20.14 6.00 -2.19
C CYS A 429 20.33 4.73 -1.32
N ARG A 430 20.26 3.53 -1.91
CA ARG A 430 20.28 2.26 -1.16
C ARG A 430 21.64 1.60 -1.10
N PHE A 431 22.66 2.16 -1.72
CA PHE A 431 24.03 1.68 -1.71
C PHE A 431 25.02 2.86 -1.66
N PRO A 432 26.20 2.70 -1.06
CA PRO A 432 27.26 3.69 -1.09
C PRO A 432 27.79 3.90 -2.51
N SER A 433 28.13 5.12 -2.89
CA SER A 433 28.62 5.44 -4.24
C SER A 433 29.86 4.66 -4.68
N ASN A 434 30.71 4.25 -3.73
CA ASN A 434 31.87 3.38 -4.01
C ASN A 434 31.49 1.91 -4.24
N GLN A 435 30.22 1.55 -4.13
CA GLN A 435 29.67 0.23 -4.43
C GLN A 435 28.89 0.21 -5.78
N THR A 436 28.97 1.28 -6.56
CA THR A 436 28.44 1.31 -7.92
C THR A 436 29.18 0.31 -8.80
N PHE A 437 28.44 -0.62 -9.41
CA PHE A 437 28.96 -1.65 -10.29
C PHE A 437 28.32 -1.56 -11.68
N PHE A 438 27.01 -1.38 -11.74
CA PHE A 438 26.24 -1.21 -12.97
C PHE A 438 26.02 0.28 -13.26
N THR A 439 26.03 0.63 -14.55
CA THR A 439 25.75 1.96 -15.08
C THR A 439 24.71 1.86 -16.20
N LYS A 440 24.15 2.97 -16.65
CA LYS A 440 23.16 2.97 -17.74
C LYS A 440 23.69 2.35 -19.04
N GLU A 441 25.01 2.37 -19.25
CA GLU A 441 25.70 1.79 -20.40
C GLU A 441 25.59 0.25 -20.42
N ASP A 442 25.44 -0.40 -19.27
CA ASP A 442 25.23 -1.85 -19.17
C ASP A 442 23.85 -2.29 -19.69
N TYR A 443 22.93 -1.34 -19.95
CA TYR A 443 21.58 -1.55 -20.44
C TYR A 443 21.37 -0.98 -21.85
N TYR A 444 22.42 -0.98 -22.68
CA TYR A 444 22.37 -0.49 -24.06
C TYR A 444 21.37 -1.26 -24.93
N ASP A 445 21.09 -2.51 -24.61
CA ASP A 445 20.13 -3.40 -25.26
C ASP A 445 18.67 -3.04 -24.96
N ARG A 446 18.40 -2.28 -23.87
CA ARG A 446 17.07 -1.76 -23.50
C ARG A 446 16.78 -0.47 -24.28
N VAL A 447 16.61 -0.60 -25.61
CA VAL A 447 16.44 0.55 -26.53
C VAL A 447 15.12 1.32 -26.31
N GLU A 448 14.14 0.71 -25.70
CA GLU A 448 12.84 1.30 -25.35
C GLU A 448 12.91 2.24 -24.14
N LEU A 449 13.98 2.16 -23.35
CA LEU A 449 14.17 2.98 -22.16
C LEU A 449 14.95 4.26 -22.47
N SER A 450 14.55 5.36 -21.85
CA SER A 450 15.35 6.59 -21.81
C SER A 450 16.65 6.38 -21.01
N ASP A 451 17.61 7.28 -21.14
CA ASP A 451 18.84 7.24 -20.33
C ASP A 451 18.54 7.29 -18.83
N ASP A 452 17.56 8.10 -18.39
CA ASP A 452 17.14 8.19 -17.00
C ASP A 452 16.48 6.90 -16.51
N ASP A 453 15.76 6.18 -17.39
CA ASP A 453 15.15 4.90 -17.03
C ASP A 453 16.19 3.79 -16.94
N LYS A 454 17.20 3.79 -17.83
CA LYS A 454 18.35 2.88 -17.73
C LYS A 454 19.18 3.11 -16.48
N GLU A 455 19.40 4.37 -16.11
CA GLU A 455 20.07 4.73 -14.86
C GLU A 455 19.28 4.24 -13.65
N TYR A 456 17.94 4.33 -13.67
CA TYR A 456 17.12 3.79 -12.60
C TYR A 456 17.27 2.26 -12.46
N VAL A 457 17.26 1.51 -13.57
CA VAL A 457 17.48 0.05 -13.54
C VAL A 457 18.87 -0.27 -13.03
N ALA A 458 19.91 0.46 -13.48
CA ALA A 458 21.27 0.29 -12.99
C ALA A 458 21.37 0.52 -11.46
N CYS A 459 20.73 1.56 -10.95
CA CYS A 459 20.65 1.82 -9.52
C CYS A 459 19.92 0.71 -8.75
N TYR A 460 18.83 0.17 -9.31
CA TYR A 460 18.10 -0.94 -8.71
C TYR A 460 18.95 -2.22 -8.62
N ASP A 461 19.71 -2.52 -9.67
CA ASP A 461 20.60 -3.67 -9.71
C ASP A 461 21.83 -3.47 -8.82
N ASN A 462 22.35 -2.25 -8.67
CA ASN A 462 23.39 -1.90 -7.70
C ASN A 462 22.89 -2.07 -6.26
N ALA A 463 21.68 -1.63 -5.96
CA ALA A 463 21.05 -1.84 -4.65
C ALA A 463 20.86 -3.34 -4.36
N THR A 464 20.45 -4.11 -5.38
CA THR A 464 20.32 -5.58 -5.29
C THR A 464 21.68 -6.24 -4.99
N ARG A 465 22.73 -5.84 -5.70
CA ARG A 465 24.09 -6.37 -5.48
C ARG A 465 24.66 -5.96 -4.12
N TYR A 466 24.39 -4.74 -3.66
CA TYR A 466 24.79 -4.30 -2.32
C TYR A 466 24.03 -5.09 -1.24
N ASN A 467 22.73 -5.29 -1.38
CA ASN A 467 21.92 -6.09 -0.46
C ASN A 467 22.43 -7.56 -0.41
N ASP A 468 22.80 -8.15 -1.55
CA ASP A 468 23.44 -9.47 -1.65
C ASP A 468 24.71 -9.56 -0.76
N SER A 469 25.55 -8.51 -0.78
CA SER A 469 26.75 -8.44 0.06
C SER A 469 26.41 -8.36 1.56
N ILE A 470 25.35 -7.66 1.92
CA ILE A 470 24.91 -7.52 3.32
C ILE A 470 24.34 -8.84 3.85
N ILE A 471 23.56 -9.55 3.04
CA ILE A 471 23.05 -10.89 3.39
C ILE A 471 24.22 -11.85 3.61
N ALA A 472 25.22 -11.83 2.72
CA ALA A 472 26.40 -12.65 2.86
C ALA A 472 27.21 -12.31 4.15
N GLN A 473 27.32 -11.03 4.50
CA GLN A 473 27.94 -10.61 5.78
C GLN A 473 27.17 -11.14 7.00
N ILE A 474 25.84 -11.11 6.96
CA ILE A 474 25.01 -11.64 8.06
C ILE A 474 25.23 -13.15 8.17
N ILE A 475 25.22 -13.89 7.05
CA ILE A 475 25.52 -15.33 7.06
C ILE A 475 26.89 -15.60 7.66
N ASP A 476 27.92 -14.82 7.29
CA ASP A 476 29.27 -14.97 7.80
C ASP A 476 29.37 -14.77 9.33
N MET A 477 28.58 -13.87 9.91
CA MET A 477 28.50 -13.67 11.37
C MET A 477 28.10 -14.94 12.13
N TYR A 478 27.30 -15.79 11.50
CA TYR A 478 26.69 -16.96 12.16
C TYR A 478 27.24 -18.30 11.66
N LYS A 479 28.08 -18.36 10.63
CA LYS A 479 28.54 -19.60 9.99
C LYS A 479 29.18 -20.62 10.95
N MET A 480 29.77 -20.15 12.05
CA MET A 480 30.42 -21.01 13.09
C MET A 480 29.42 -21.42 14.19
N LYS A 481 28.19 -20.94 14.18
CA LYS A 481 27.14 -21.26 15.16
C LYS A 481 26.23 -22.36 14.62
N ASP A 482 25.42 -22.98 15.48
CA ASP A 482 24.28 -23.79 15.06
C ASP A 482 23.16 -22.84 14.62
N VAL A 483 22.97 -22.65 13.32
CA VAL A 483 22.09 -21.61 12.78
C VAL A 483 21.40 -22.02 11.49
N VAL A 484 20.14 -21.56 11.39
CA VAL A 484 19.37 -21.43 10.15
C VAL A 484 19.22 -19.94 9.85
N VAL A 485 19.63 -19.49 8.66
CA VAL A 485 19.38 -18.13 8.16
C VAL A 485 18.34 -18.19 7.06
N ILE A 486 17.25 -17.44 7.17
CA ILE A 486 16.20 -17.35 6.18
C ILE A 486 16.16 -15.91 5.67
N TYR A 487 16.35 -15.74 4.36
CA TYR A 487 16.17 -14.45 3.69
C TYR A 487 14.96 -14.49 2.78
N PHE A 488 14.16 -13.43 2.82
CA PHE A 488 13.11 -13.15 1.84
C PHE A 488 12.84 -11.65 1.79
N ALA A 489 12.31 -11.16 0.65
CA ALA A 489 11.79 -9.79 0.57
C ALA A 489 10.33 -9.74 0.99
N ASP A 490 9.89 -8.63 1.55
CA ASP A 490 8.51 -8.39 1.94
C ASP A 490 7.57 -8.30 0.73
N HIS A 491 8.04 -7.70 -0.38
CA HIS A 491 7.44 -7.68 -1.73
C HIS A 491 8.51 -7.34 -2.77
N GLY A 492 8.13 -7.32 -4.05
CA GLY A 492 8.93 -6.80 -5.15
C GLY A 492 8.42 -5.44 -5.64
N ASP A 493 9.20 -4.79 -6.51
CA ASP A 493 8.87 -3.56 -7.21
C ASP A 493 9.13 -3.69 -8.72
N GLU A 494 8.38 -2.96 -9.54
CA GLU A 494 8.69 -2.82 -10.97
C GLU A 494 9.88 -1.85 -11.15
N ALA A 495 10.85 -2.24 -11.96
CA ALA A 495 12.01 -1.43 -12.32
C ALA A 495 12.09 -1.28 -13.85
N ASN A 496 11.03 -0.80 -14.48
CA ASN A 496 10.87 -0.70 -15.93
C ASN A 496 10.95 -2.07 -16.66
N ASP A 497 10.42 -3.13 -16.07
CA ASP A 497 10.56 -4.51 -16.55
C ASP A 497 9.80 -4.77 -17.86
N PHE A 498 8.48 -4.67 -17.83
CA PHE A 498 7.61 -4.94 -18.97
C PHE A 498 6.89 -3.69 -19.50
N ARG A 499 6.99 -2.59 -18.78
CA ARG A 499 6.48 -1.25 -19.11
C ARG A 499 7.37 -0.19 -18.44
N ILE A 500 7.22 1.06 -18.87
CA ILE A 500 7.90 2.18 -18.20
C ILE A 500 7.13 2.50 -16.92
N HIS A 501 7.52 1.85 -15.83
CA HIS A 501 6.94 2.01 -14.51
C HIS A 501 7.97 1.69 -13.42
N LYS A 502 7.94 2.44 -12.32
CA LYS A 502 8.84 2.32 -11.18
C LYS A 502 8.02 2.15 -9.92
N GLY A 503 8.35 1.13 -9.11
CA GLY A 503 7.65 0.84 -7.87
C GLY A 503 6.42 -0.05 -8.05
N ARG A 504 5.33 0.24 -7.35
CA ARG A 504 4.16 -0.64 -7.22
C ARG A 504 2.93 -0.08 -7.92
N ALA A 505 2.10 -0.98 -8.41
CA ALA A 505 0.79 -0.66 -9.01
C ALA A 505 -0.29 -1.56 -8.40
N GLY A 506 -1.55 -1.38 -8.83
CA GLY A 506 -2.68 -2.20 -8.36
C GLY A 506 -2.52 -3.68 -8.70
N ILE A 507 -2.91 -4.58 -7.78
CA ILE A 507 -2.82 -6.05 -7.96
C ILE A 507 -3.71 -6.59 -9.09
N THR A 508 -4.60 -5.79 -9.64
CA THR A 508 -5.52 -6.18 -10.73
C THR A 508 -4.98 -5.88 -12.12
N GLU A 509 -3.76 -5.35 -12.24
CA GLU A 509 -3.17 -4.92 -13.52
C GLU A 509 -2.58 -6.05 -14.39
N GLY A 510 -2.73 -7.29 -13.97
CA GLY A 510 -2.40 -8.48 -14.76
C GLY A 510 -1.15 -9.24 -14.30
N ALA A 511 -0.83 -10.32 -15.01
CA ALA A 511 0.20 -11.28 -14.61
C ALA A 511 1.60 -10.68 -14.49
N ASN A 512 2.03 -9.86 -15.46
CA ASN A 512 3.37 -9.25 -15.43
C ASN A 512 3.56 -8.33 -14.22
N CYS A 513 2.53 -7.54 -13.88
CA CYS A 513 2.53 -6.71 -12.69
C CYS A 513 2.66 -7.54 -11.41
N LEU A 514 1.88 -8.64 -11.31
CA LEU A 514 1.94 -9.55 -10.17
C LEU A 514 3.30 -10.23 -10.05
N HIS A 515 3.91 -10.66 -11.17
CA HIS A 515 5.26 -11.24 -11.16
C HIS A 515 6.30 -10.26 -10.60
N CYS A 516 6.34 -9.03 -11.08
CA CYS A 516 7.33 -8.05 -10.61
C CYS A 516 7.15 -7.67 -9.14
N GLN A 517 5.91 -7.64 -8.66
CA GLN A 517 5.61 -7.11 -7.32
C GLN A 517 5.46 -8.20 -6.25
N LEU A 518 5.21 -9.45 -6.62
CA LEU A 518 4.95 -10.54 -5.67
C LEU A 518 5.96 -11.67 -5.74
N ASP A 519 6.63 -11.92 -6.89
CA ASP A 519 7.68 -12.93 -6.96
C ASP A 519 8.92 -12.41 -6.23
N ILE A 520 9.18 -12.96 -5.06
CA ILE A 520 10.25 -12.52 -4.18
C ILE A 520 11.36 -13.57 -4.08
N PRO A 521 12.61 -13.18 -3.82
CA PRO A 521 13.64 -14.11 -3.42
C PRO A 521 13.29 -14.76 -2.10
N PHE A 522 13.57 -16.05 -1.98
CA PHE A 522 13.47 -16.81 -0.74
C PHE A 522 14.62 -17.80 -0.67
N ILE A 523 15.46 -17.65 0.37
CA ILE A 523 16.71 -18.39 0.51
C ILE A 523 16.82 -18.91 1.93
N ILE A 524 17.30 -20.15 2.10
CA ILE A 524 17.64 -20.71 3.40
C ILE A 524 19.11 -21.13 3.36
N TYR A 525 19.91 -20.60 4.28
CA TYR A 525 21.27 -21.04 4.56
C TYR A 525 21.31 -21.89 5.82
N LEU A 526 22.08 -22.96 5.80
CA LEU A 526 22.30 -23.88 6.92
C LEU A 526 23.77 -23.97 7.23
N SER A 527 24.18 -23.67 8.47
CA SER A 527 25.58 -23.83 8.88
C SER A 527 26.01 -25.30 8.90
N ASP A 528 27.31 -25.56 8.83
CA ASP A 528 27.87 -26.94 8.93
C ASP A 528 27.51 -27.62 10.26
N LYS A 529 27.46 -26.87 11.34
CA LYS A 529 26.99 -27.39 12.64
C LYS A 529 25.53 -27.81 12.58
N PHE A 530 24.69 -26.97 11.97
CA PHE A 530 23.29 -27.28 11.80
C PHE A 530 23.07 -28.51 10.91
N THR A 531 23.75 -28.58 9.75
CA THR A 531 23.60 -29.69 8.81
C THR A 531 24.01 -31.03 9.44
N THR A 532 25.04 -31.00 10.28
CA THR A 532 25.51 -32.19 11.01
C THR A 532 24.52 -32.60 12.11
N LYS A 533 23.96 -31.64 12.85
CA LYS A 533 23.09 -31.89 13.99
C LYS A 533 21.65 -32.24 13.59
N HIS A 534 21.16 -31.65 12.49
CA HIS A 534 19.76 -31.76 12.06
C HIS A 534 19.56 -32.29 10.64
N PRO A 535 20.13 -33.46 10.25
CA PRO A 535 20.14 -33.95 8.87
C PRO A 535 18.71 -34.17 8.31
N ILE A 536 17.74 -34.50 9.17
CA ILE A 536 16.33 -34.69 8.77
C ILE A 536 15.72 -33.36 8.30
N ILE A 537 16.04 -32.24 8.96
CA ILE A 537 15.54 -30.91 8.57
C ILE A 537 16.19 -30.51 7.24
N VAL A 538 17.48 -30.76 7.08
CA VAL A 538 18.21 -30.52 5.81
C VAL A 538 17.55 -31.24 4.64
N GLU A 539 17.24 -32.54 4.81
CA GLU A 539 16.55 -33.33 3.78
C GLU A 539 15.17 -32.77 3.43
N LYS A 540 14.40 -32.36 4.45
CA LYS A 540 13.07 -31.75 4.26
C LYS A 540 13.16 -30.43 3.49
N ILE A 541 14.13 -29.56 3.83
CA ILE A 541 14.38 -28.29 3.15
C ILE A 541 14.74 -28.57 1.68
N ASN A 542 15.68 -29.45 1.41
CA ASN A 542 16.13 -29.77 0.06
C ASN A 542 14.98 -30.28 -0.82
N LYS A 543 14.09 -31.13 -0.28
CA LYS A 543 12.88 -31.62 -0.99
C LYS A 543 11.81 -30.57 -1.22
N SER A 544 11.94 -29.38 -0.66
CA SER A 544 10.89 -28.35 -0.66
C SER A 544 11.19 -27.16 -1.57
N ILE A 545 12.37 -27.07 -2.18
CA ILE A 545 12.86 -25.89 -2.93
C ILE A 545 11.98 -25.47 -4.11
N HIS A 546 11.21 -26.42 -4.70
CA HIS A 546 10.30 -26.16 -5.83
C HIS A 546 8.82 -26.08 -5.42
N ARG A 547 8.52 -26.17 -4.11
CA ARG A 547 7.14 -26.11 -3.64
C ARG A 547 6.60 -24.69 -3.74
N PRO A 548 5.36 -24.49 -4.25
CA PRO A 548 4.73 -23.17 -4.21
C PRO A 548 4.53 -22.74 -2.75
N PHE A 549 4.96 -21.53 -2.42
CA PHE A 549 4.86 -20.98 -1.07
C PHE A 549 4.40 -19.52 -1.11
N MET A 550 3.70 -19.09 -0.08
CA MET A 550 3.33 -17.71 0.13
C MET A 550 3.72 -17.32 1.56
N THR A 551 4.23 -16.11 1.74
CA THR A 551 4.87 -15.69 2.99
C THR A 551 3.95 -15.64 4.20
N ASP A 552 2.63 -15.62 4.04
CA ASP A 552 1.67 -15.75 5.15
C ASP A 552 1.71 -17.11 5.86
N ASP A 553 2.39 -18.11 5.28
CA ASP A 553 2.65 -19.42 5.89
C ASP A 553 4.02 -19.51 6.62
N LEU A 554 4.81 -18.42 6.62
CA LEU A 554 6.12 -18.36 7.26
C LEU A 554 6.12 -18.82 8.74
N PRO A 555 5.15 -18.43 9.59
CA PRO A 555 5.13 -18.89 10.98
C PRO A 555 5.16 -20.41 11.12
N HIS A 556 4.45 -21.13 10.23
CA HIS A 556 4.36 -22.58 10.29
C HIS A 556 5.66 -23.28 9.86
N LEU A 557 6.39 -22.70 8.90
CA LEU A 557 7.75 -23.13 8.55
C LEU A 557 8.68 -22.97 9.75
N LEU A 558 8.64 -21.81 10.42
CA LEU A 558 9.48 -21.51 11.56
C LEU A 558 9.20 -22.43 12.76
N PHE A 559 7.93 -22.76 13.03
CA PHE A 559 7.57 -23.69 14.11
C PHE A 559 8.09 -25.10 13.84
N ASP A 560 8.08 -25.55 12.58
CA ASP A 560 8.64 -26.86 12.20
C ASP A 560 10.17 -26.89 12.39
N ILE A 561 10.86 -25.82 11.95
CA ILE A 561 12.30 -25.67 12.12
C ILE A 561 12.66 -25.63 13.62
N ALA A 562 11.97 -24.81 14.41
CA ALA A 562 12.25 -24.61 15.82
C ALA A 562 11.68 -25.72 16.74
N SER A 563 11.00 -26.72 16.19
CA SER A 563 10.29 -27.76 16.96
C SER A 563 9.32 -27.18 18.01
N ILE A 564 8.67 -26.05 17.67
CA ILE A 564 7.70 -25.41 18.56
C ILE A 564 6.34 -26.09 18.43
N LYS A 565 5.84 -26.60 19.56
CA LYS A 565 4.46 -27.07 19.70
C LYS A 565 3.58 -25.96 20.24
N THR A 566 2.53 -25.65 19.50
CA THR A 566 1.48 -24.71 19.85
C THR A 566 0.18 -25.09 19.14
N LYS A 567 -0.97 -24.71 19.71
CA LYS A 567 -2.27 -24.93 19.06
C LYS A 567 -2.41 -24.18 17.71
N TRP A 568 -1.59 -23.15 17.48
CA TRP A 568 -1.60 -22.33 16.29
C TRP A 568 -0.81 -22.95 15.11
N TYR A 569 -0.03 -23.99 15.37
CA TYR A 569 0.71 -24.69 14.34
C TYR A 569 -0.20 -25.52 13.42
N LYS A 570 -0.07 -25.31 12.12
CA LYS A 570 -0.83 -26.00 11.07
C LYS A 570 0.14 -26.77 10.15
N PRO A 571 0.35 -28.10 10.30
CA PRO A 571 1.33 -28.86 9.50
C PRO A 571 1.14 -28.75 7.99
N LYS A 572 -0.12 -28.63 7.53
CA LYS A 572 -0.45 -28.47 6.10
C LYS A 572 0.03 -27.14 5.50
N ARG A 573 0.51 -26.22 6.34
CA ARG A 573 1.01 -24.90 5.96
C ARG A 573 2.53 -24.79 6.10
N SER A 574 3.19 -25.71 6.75
CA SER A 574 4.64 -25.70 6.85
C SER A 574 5.28 -26.24 5.57
N LEU A 575 6.04 -25.40 4.88
CA LEU A 575 6.69 -25.69 3.60
C LEU A 575 7.50 -27.00 3.61
N ILE A 576 8.17 -27.29 4.72
CA ILE A 576 9.04 -28.45 4.87
C ILE A 576 8.32 -29.68 5.45
N ASN A 577 7.05 -29.57 5.82
CA ASN A 577 6.30 -30.69 6.38
C ASN A 577 5.86 -31.67 5.29
N TYR A 578 5.80 -32.96 5.64
CA TYR A 578 5.28 -33.99 4.71
C TYR A 578 3.78 -33.80 4.40
N ALA A 579 3.02 -33.20 5.32
CA ALA A 579 1.61 -32.89 5.16
C ALA A 579 1.34 -31.60 4.38
N TYR A 580 2.38 -30.91 3.90
CA TYR A 580 2.24 -29.64 3.22
C TYR A 580 1.27 -29.68 2.04
N ASN A 581 0.34 -28.71 2.00
CA ASN A 581 -0.63 -28.60 0.91
C ASN A 581 -0.11 -27.75 -0.25
N SER A 582 0.66 -28.33 -1.15
CA SER A 582 1.19 -27.64 -2.34
C SER A 582 0.11 -27.21 -3.35
N LYS A 583 -1.16 -27.63 -3.17
CA LYS A 583 -2.31 -27.20 -3.99
C LYS A 583 -3.11 -26.08 -3.32
N ARG A 584 -2.62 -25.50 -2.24
CA ARG A 584 -3.23 -24.33 -1.63
C ARG A 584 -3.29 -23.19 -2.64
N ARG A 585 -4.47 -22.56 -2.76
CA ARG A 585 -4.61 -21.37 -3.58
C ARG A 585 -3.87 -20.20 -2.94
N ARG A 586 -3.02 -19.52 -3.69
CA ARG A 586 -2.31 -18.33 -3.24
C ARG A 586 -3.17 -17.10 -3.55
N ILE A 587 -3.99 -16.71 -2.58
CA ILE A 587 -4.95 -15.61 -2.71
C ILE A 587 -4.32 -14.32 -2.18
N ILE A 588 -4.24 -13.33 -3.04
CA ILE A 588 -3.80 -11.98 -2.69
C ILE A 588 -5.05 -11.15 -2.41
N LYS A 589 -5.16 -10.60 -1.22
CA LYS A 589 -6.25 -9.68 -0.87
C LYS A 589 -5.77 -8.25 -1.00
N GLY A 590 -6.16 -7.59 -2.08
CA GLY A 590 -5.93 -6.15 -2.29
C GLY A 590 -6.81 -5.27 -1.39
N ASN A 591 -6.85 -3.99 -1.72
CA ASN A 591 -7.75 -3.05 -1.08
C ASN A 591 -9.21 -3.35 -1.42
N LEU A 592 -10.16 -2.72 -0.69
CA LEU A 592 -11.61 -2.84 -0.92
C LEU A 592 -12.04 -2.66 -2.39
N HIS A 593 -11.28 -1.87 -3.17
CA HIS A 593 -11.55 -1.60 -4.58
C HIS A 593 -10.93 -2.63 -5.53
N GLU A 594 -9.87 -3.31 -5.11
CA GLU A 594 -9.12 -4.27 -5.93
C GLU A 594 -9.66 -5.70 -5.76
N GLY A 595 -10.30 -5.99 -4.63
CA GLY A 595 -10.84 -7.31 -4.34
C GLY A 595 -9.74 -8.36 -4.05
N ALA A 596 -10.03 -9.62 -4.32
CA ALA A 596 -9.11 -10.73 -4.14
C ALA A 596 -8.70 -11.31 -5.50
N VAL A 597 -7.40 -11.56 -5.66
CA VAL A 597 -6.81 -12.15 -6.87
C VAL A 597 -6.23 -13.51 -6.54
N ASP A 598 -6.56 -14.52 -7.34
CA ASP A 598 -5.93 -15.83 -7.30
C ASP A 598 -4.66 -15.79 -8.15
N TYR A 599 -3.50 -15.71 -7.48
CA TYR A 599 -2.21 -15.58 -8.16
C TYR A 599 -1.97 -16.75 -9.13
N ASP A 600 -2.18 -17.97 -8.70
CA ASP A 600 -1.93 -19.16 -9.51
C ASP A 600 -2.82 -19.23 -10.74
N LYS A 601 -4.06 -18.73 -10.65
CA LYS A 601 -4.98 -18.65 -11.78
C LYS A 601 -4.57 -17.58 -12.79
N VAL A 602 -4.06 -16.44 -12.33
CA VAL A 602 -3.67 -15.32 -13.20
C VAL A 602 -2.29 -15.54 -13.80
N CYS A 603 -1.34 -16.03 -13.00
CA CYS A 603 0.08 -16.18 -13.36
C CYS A 603 0.46 -17.59 -13.81
N GLY A 604 -0.30 -18.61 -13.47
CA GLY A 604 0.05 -20.04 -13.46
C GLY A 604 0.78 -20.62 -14.69
N ASN A 605 0.50 -20.13 -15.90
CA ASN A 605 1.22 -20.50 -17.14
C ASN A 605 1.77 -19.28 -17.88
N ASN A 606 1.68 -18.08 -17.28
CA ASN A 606 2.18 -16.86 -17.89
C ASN A 606 3.64 -16.68 -17.47
N ILE A 607 4.53 -16.75 -18.43
CA ILE A 607 5.91 -16.32 -18.25
C ILE A 607 5.91 -14.79 -18.26
N LEU A 608 6.67 -14.16 -17.37
CA LEU A 608 6.88 -12.72 -17.35
C LEU A 608 7.34 -12.28 -18.75
N MET A 609 6.49 -11.54 -19.46
CA MET A 609 6.86 -10.94 -20.73
C MET A 609 7.66 -9.67 -20.44
N THR A 610 8.95 -9.83 -20.22
CA THR A 610 9.87 -8.69 -20.09
C THR A 610 10.31 -8.25 -21.46
N ILE A 611 10.28 -6.95 -21.68
CA ILE A 611 10.92 -6.31 -22.83
C ILE A 611 12.43 -6.43 -22.56
N GLY A 612 13.10 -7.43 -23.16
CA GLY A 612 14.55 -7.59 -23.07
C GLY A 612 15.10 -8.75 -22.21
N PHE A 613 14.27 -9.55 -21.54
CA PHE A 613 14.74 -10.81 -20.92
C PHE A 613 14.75 -11.97 -21.94
N ARG A 614 15.62 -11.92 -22.92
CA ARG A 614 16.02 -13.05 -23.75
C ARG A 614 17.51 -13.32 -23.64
#